data_6d483d05909429a102b1829bffa1115c
#
_entry.id   6d483d05909429a102b1829bffa1115c
#
_cell.length_a   1.000
_cell.length_b   1.000
_cell.length_c   1.000
_cell.angle_alpha   90.00
_cell.angle_beta   90.00
_cell.angle_gamma   90.00
#
_symmetry.space_group_name_H-M   'P 1'
#
loop_
_entity.id
_entity.type
_entity.pdbx_description
1 polymer ?
#
loop_
_entity_poly.entity_id
_entity_poly.type
_entity_poly.pdbx_seq_one_letter_code
_entity_poly.pdbx_strand_id
1 'polypeptide(L)'
;MTKHPGNAGAEMGPLLFARYAFPPNELGYCGPEDAAEKSLFASASSTPEEIRPLARQFSAAWPYLELIAEANELADPLDQRVVSAYWVGNELLDRVALQAFVGSTIVRFEQRFGRSVEDLTYPLLHGATLHHNFHVFAIYPWLGVLRNKHTEGPLQILEQCRIRWGRVMSISSDAIMVASQFLVFDGWRLSLGEERIEKVHIPPGSTEGRLGSGDRLEVGDWVTLHWGWLCEKLEDHSLLGLQTTTASIMSAVNSPPERS
;
A
#
# COMPACT_ATOMS: atom_id res chain seq x y z
N MET A 1 30.33 -21.15 -6.59
CA MET A 1 29.52 -20.12 -7.24
C MET A 1 29.04 -19.18 -6.16
N THR A 2 29.68 -18.05 -6.03
CA THR A 2 29.30 -16.99 -5.05
C THR A 2 28.10 -16.25 -5.60
N LYS A 3 26.93 -16.37 -4.95
CA LYS A 3 25.76 -15.54 -5.24
C LYS A 3 26.13 -14.07 -4.96
N HIS A 4 26.04 -13.23 -5.98
CA HIS A 4 26.18 -11.79 -5.82
C HIS A 4 25.04 -11.26 -4.93
N PRO A 5 25.30 -10.37 -3.96
CA PRO A 5 24.26 -9.83 -3.07
C PRO A 5 23.17 -9.02 -3.80
N GLY A 6 23.37 -8.65 -5.06
CA GLY A 6 22.37 -7.95 -5.88
C GLY A 6 21.18 -8.79 -6.36
N ASN A 7 21.24 -10.11 -6.27
CA ASN A 7 20.18 -10.97 -6.80
C ASN A 7 19.07 -11.29 -5.78
N ALA A 8 19.35 -11.23 -4.48
CA ALA A 8 18.39 -11.56 -3.44
C ALA A 8 17.24 -10.54 -3.36
N GLY A 9 17.50 -9.24 -3.52
CA GLY A 9 16.48 -8.20 -3.52
C GLY A 9 15.56 -8.25 -4.75
N ALA A 10 16.08 -8.66 -5.90
CA ALA A 10 15.31 -8.83 -7.12
C ALA A 10 14.34 -10.03 -7.07
N GLU A 11 14.67 -11.05 -6.29
CA GLU A 11 13.82 -12.23 -6.08
C GLU A 11 12.72 -11.97 -5.03
N MET A 12 12.97 -11.12 -4.04
CA MET A 12 12.02 -10.83 -2.95
C MET A 12 10.94 -9.82 -3.31
N GLY A 13 11.21 -8.88 -4.22
CA GLY A 13 10.28 -7.81 -4.55
C GLY A 13 8.95 -8.27 -5.11
N PRO A 14 8.89 -9.19 -6.10
CA PRO A 14 7.62 -9.73 -6.59
C PRO A 14 6.79 -10.42 -5.51
N LEU A 15 7.42 -11.19 -4.63
CA LEU A 15 6.74 -11.87 -3.53
C LEU A 15 6.23 -10.88 -2.47
N LEU A 16 6.99 -9.82 -2.19
CA LEU A 16 6.53 -8.73 -1.33
C LEU A 16 5.32 -8.02 -1.95
N PHE A 17 5.39 -7.70 -3.25
CA PHE A 17 4.24 -7.12 -3.97
C PHE A 17 3.01 -8.01 -3.85
N ALA A 18 3.16 -9.33 -4.05
CA ALA A 18 2.05 -10.27 -3.97
C ALA A 18 1.38 -10.25 -2.59
N ARG A 19 2.12 -10.17 -1.49
CA ARG A 19 1.56 -10.11 -0.13
C ARG A 19 0.65 -8.90 0.08
N TYR A 20 1.01 -7.74 -0.46
CA TYR A 20 0.17 -6.54 -0.39
C TYR A 20 -0.99 -6.57 -1.39
N ALA A 21 -0.76 -7.12 -2.58
CA ALA A 21 -1.73 -7.15 -3.67
C ALA A 21 -2.79 -8.24 -3.53
N PHE A 22 -2.49 -9.34 -2.81
CA PHE A 22 -3.39 -10.47 -2.64
C PHE A 22 -4.75 -10.09 -2.04
N PRO A 23 -4.84 -9.38 -0.90
CA PRO A 23 -6.13 -9.16 -0.26
C PRO A 23 -7.13 -8.40 -1.12
N PRO A 24 -6.80 -7.25 -1.74
CA PRO A 24 -7.74 -6.55 -2.62
C PRO A 24 -8.01 -7.31 -3.91
N ASN A 25 -7.07 -8.14 -4.41
CA ASN A 25 -7.30 -8.98 -5.59
C ASN A 25 -8.27 -10.11 -5.30
N GLU A 26 -8.13 -10.80 -4.17
CA GLU A 26 -9.05 -11.85 -3.72
C GLU A 26 -10.49 -11.32 -3.61
N LEU A 27 -10.64 -10.09 -3.14
CA LEU A 27 -11.93 -9.40 -3.01
C LEU A 27 -12.44 -8.80 -4.33
N GLY A 28 -11.68 -8.89 -5.42
CA GLY A 28 -12.08 -8.40 -6.74
C GLY A 28 -11.98 -6.88 -6.93
N TYR A 29 -11.21 -6.17 -6.10
CA TYR A 29 -11.05 -4.71 -6.23
C TYR A 29 -10.00 -4.29 -7.25
N CYS A 30 -8.94 -5.09 -7.44
CA CYS A 30 -7.85 -4.77 -8.38
C CYS A 30 -7.05 -6.00 -8.78
N GLY A 31 -6.29 -5.89 -9.88
CA GLY A 31 -5.42 -6.96 -10.39
C GLY A 31 -6.14 -7.93 -11.31
N PRO A 32 -5.59 -9.13 -11.52
CA PRO A 32 -6.15 -10.12 -12.42
C PRO A 32 -7.54 -10.60 -11.98
N GLU A 33 -8.42 -10.84 -12.95
CA GLU A 33 -9.79 -11.34 -12.71
C GLU A 33 -9.87 -12.86 -12.81
N ASP A 34 -8.95 -13.50 -13.53
CA ASP A 34 -8.91 -14.95 -13.72
C ASP A 34 -8.62 -15.69 -12.41
N ALA A 35 -9.40 -16.74 -12.13
CA ALA A 35 -9.29 -17.49 -10.88
C ALA A 35 -7.96 -18.24 -10.71
N ALA A 36 -7.36 -18.72 -11.82
CA ALA A 36 -6.06 -19.39 -11.77
C ALA A 36 -4.94 -18.38 -11.49
N GLU A 37 -5.01 -17.20 -12.10
CA GLU A 37 -4.07 -16.10 -11.82
C GLU A 37 -4.19 -15.60 -10.37
N LYS A 38 -5.41 -15.43 -9.83
CA LYS A 38 -5.65 -15.08 -8.42
C LYS A 38 -5.02 -16.09 -7.46
N SER A 39 -5.13 -17.38 -7.78
CA SER A 39 -4.57 -18.45 -6.94
C SER A 39 -3.05 -18.36 -6.79
N LEU A 40 -2.34 -17.79 -7.75
CA LEU A 40 -0.90 -17.57 -7.66
C LEU A 40 -0.52 -16.54 -6.60
N PHE A 41 -1.32 -15.48 -6.40
CA PHE A 41 -1.10 -14.54 -5.30
C PHE A 41 -1.34 -15.16 -3.93
N ALA A 42 -2.27 -16.12 -3.85
CA ALA A 42 -2.57 -16.83 -2.61
C ALA A 42 -1.55 -17.94 -2.28
N SER A 43 -0.77 -18.39 -3.27
CA SER A 43 0.10 -19.55 -3.12
C SER A 43 1.44 -19.20 -2.47
N ALA A 44 1.76 -19.91 -1.40
CA ALA A 44 3.09 -19.84 -0.78
C ALA A 44 4.21 -20.38 -1.66
N SER A 45 3.87 -21.17 -2.66
CA SER A 45 4.84 -21.79 -3.58
C SER A 45 5.05 -21.01 -4.86
N SER A 46 4.37 -19.88 -5.03
CA SER A 46 4.54 -19.03 -6.21
C SER A 46 5.95 -18.47 -6.29
N THR A 47 6.48 -18.47 -7.50
CA THR A 47 7.82 -17.96 -7.78
C THR A 47 7.77 -16.49 -8.19
N PRO A 48 8.88 -15.75 -8.05
CA PRO A 48 8.96 -14.38 -8.56
C PRO A 48 8.60 -14.26 -10.04
N GLU A 49 8.95 -15.25 -10.86
CA GLU A 49 8.69 -15.29 -12.30
C GLU A 49 7.20 -15.39 -12.62
N GLU A 50 6.43 -16.13 -11.82
CA GLU A 50 4.98 -16.25 -11.96
C GLU A 50 4.25 -14.97 -11.56
N ILE A 51 4.74 -14.28 -10.51
CA ILE A 51 4.12 -13.03 -10.02
C ILE A 51 4.40 -11.83 -10.94
N ARG A 52 5.58 -11.75 -11.56
CA ARG A 52 5.99 -10.60 -12.39
C ARG A 52 4.99 -10.20 -13.48
N PRO A 53 4.47 -11.10 -14.34
CA PRO A 53 3.49 -10.74 -15.36
C PRO A 53 2.16 -10.30 -14.75
N LEU A 54 1.76 -10.88 -13.63
CA LEU A 54 0.51 -10.58 -12.95
C LEU A 54 0.54 -9.21 -12.26
N ALA A 55 1.67 -8.80 -11.70
CA ALA A 55 1.85 -7.50 -11.06
C ALA A 55 1.52 -6.33 -12.01
N ARG A 56 1.81 -6.49 -13.31
CA ARG A 56 1.49 -5.50 -14.36
C ARG A 56 -0.01 -5.27 -14.55
N GLN A 57 -0.84 -6.21 -14.17
CA GLN A 57 -2.31 -6.09 -14.27
C GLN A 57 -2.91 -5.20 -13.18
N PHE A 58 -2.12 -4.82 -12.17
CA PHE A 58 -2.53 -3.86 -11.15
C PHE A 58 -2.41 -2.43 -11.68
N SER A 59 -3.34 -2.03 -12.52
CA SER A 59 -3.34 -0.74 -13.24
C SER A 59 -3.27 0.49 -12.33
N ALA A 60 -3.61 0.34 -11.06
CA ALA A 60 -3.49 1.40 -10.05
C ALA A 60 -2.08 1.46 -9.44
N ALA A 61 -1.42 0.33 -9.20
CA ALA A 61 -0.12 0.27 -8.53
C ALA A 61 1.05 0.33 -9.52
N TRP A 62 0.95 -0.38 -10.64
CA TRP A 62 2.06 -0.56 -11.58
C TRP A 62 2.70 0.75 -12.06
N PRO A 63 1.94 1.80 -12.45
CA PRO A 63 2.54 3.06 -12.89
C PRO A 63 3.38 3.77 -11.83
N TYR A 64 3.04 3.61 -10.54
CA TYR A 64 3.85 4.17 -9.45
C TYR A 64 5.17 3.43 -9.30
N LEU A 65 5.16 2.10 -9.42
CA LEU A 65 6.38 1.30 -9.36
C LEU A 65 7.34 1.66 -10.50
N GLU A 66 6.82 1.84 -11.73
CA GLU A 66 7.61 2.30 -12.87
C GLU A 66 8.24 3.67 -12.60
N LEU A 67 7.46 4.64 -12.13
CA LEU A 67 7.96 6.00 -11.82
C LEU A 67 9.00 6.00 -10.71
N ILE A 68 8.79 5.24 -9.63
CA ILE A 68 9.75 5.15 -8.53
C ILE A 68 11.05 4.51 -9.02
N ALA A 69 10.96 3.43 -9.82
CA ALA A 69 12.12 2.76 -10.38
C ALA A 69 12.91 3.71 -11.30
N GLU A 70 12.23 4.37 -12.23
CA GLU A 70 12.85 5.30 -13.20
C GLU A 70 13.55 6.47 -12.49
N ALA A 71 12.88 7.11 -11.52
CA ALA A 71 13.43 8.24 -10.77
C ALA A 71 14.68 7.88 -9.95
N ASN A 72 14.87 6.59 -9.66
CA ASN A 72 15.98 6.07 -8.87
C ASN A 72 16.98 5.24 -9.70
N GLU A 73 16.87 5.28 -11.04
CA GLU A 73 17.76 4.57 -11.96
C GLU A 73 17.80 3.05 -11.70
N LEU A 74 16.65 2.49 -11.25
CA LEU A 74 16.46 1.07 -11.01
C LEU A 74 15.78 0.43 -12.22
N ALA A 75 16.38 -0.64 -12.77
CA ALA A 75 15.89 -1.28 -13.99
C ALA A 75 14.59 -2.09 -13.78
N ASP A 76 14.31 -2.47 -12.54
CA ASP A 76 13.19 -3.37 -12.21
C ASP A 76 12.15 -2.66 -11.32
N PRO A 77 10.94 -2.39 -11.83
CA PRO A 77 9.83 -1.87 -11.02
C PRO A 77 9.46 -2.77 -9.83
N LEU A 78 9.79 -4.05 -9.89
CA LEU A 78 9.61 -5.01 -8.79
C LEU A 78 10.91 -5.22 -7.97
N ASP A 79 11.90 -4.33 -8.04
CA ASP A 79 12.96 -4.30 -7.04
C ASP A 79 12.34 -4.13 -5.63
N GLN A 80 12.80 -4.89 -4.65
CA GLN A 80 12.24 -4.87 -3.30
C GLN A 80 12.18 -3.47 -2.71
N ARG A 81 13.18 -2.62 -2.99
CA ARG A 81 13.24 -1.22 -2.50
C ARG A 81 12.12 -0.37 -3.10
N VAL A 82 11.81 -0.57 -4.39
CA VAL A 82 10.72 0.10 -5.10
C VAL A 82 9.37 -0.32 -4.54
N VAL A 83 9.18 -1.63 -4.36
CA VAL A 83 7.96 -2.19 -3.79
C VAL A 83 7.74 -1.69 -2.37
N SER A 84 8.79 -1.69 -1.52
CA SER A 84 8.72 -1.12 -0.17
C SER A 84 8.45 0.39 -0.19
N ALA A 85 9.05 1.15 -1.12
CA ALA A 85 8.76 2.58 -1.26
C ALA A 85 7.27 2.84 -1.51
N TYR A 86 6.67 2.08 -2.41
CA TYR A 86 5.25 2.24 -2.76
C TYR A 86 4.30 1.86 -1.61
N TRP A 87 4.57 0.76 -0.88
CA TRP A 87 3.67 0.25 0.15
C TRP A 87 3.94 0.79 1.56
N VAL A 88 5.21 1.00 1.91
CA VAL A 88 5.63 1.39 3.26
C VAL A 88 6.17 2.82 3.30
N GLY A 89 6.87 3.22 2.26
CA GLY A 89 7.58 4.50 2.20
C GLY A 89 9.04 4.35 2.57
N ASN A 90 9.91 4.91 1.73
CA ASN A 90 11.34 5.07 1.99
C ASN A 90 11.87 6.24 1.16
N GLU A 91 13.18 6.49 1.24
CA GLU A 91 13.88 7.60 0.58
C GLU A 91 13.78 7.63 -0.95
N LEU A 92 13.37 6.53 -1.59
CA LEU A 92 13.18 6.50 -3.05
C LEU A 92 12.03 7.40 -3.49
N LEU A 93 11.06 7.66 -2.61
CA LEU A 93 9.93 8.56 -2.92
C LEU A 93 10.37 10.02 -3.09
N ASP A 94 11.44 10.44 -2.42
CA ASP A 94 11.93 11.83 -2.44
C ASP A 94 12.48 12.24 -3.82
N ARG A 95 12.87 11.28 -4.65
CA ARG A 95 13.43 11.51 -5.98
C ARG A 95 12.39 11.57 -7.08
N VAL A 96 11.14 11.21 -6.81
CA VAL A 96 10.10 11.19 -7.83
C VAL A 96 9.58 12.59 -8.09
N ALA A 97 9.92 13.15 -9.25
CA ALA A 97 9.49 14.49 -9.63
C ALA A 97 7.97 14.54 -9.93
N LEU A 98 7.30 15.59 -9.44
CA LEU A 98 5.87 15.82 -9.71
C LEU A 98 5.55 15.83 -11.21
N GLN A 99 6.43 16.42 -12.04
CA GLN A 99 6.24 16.50 -13.49
C GLN A 99 6.19 15.12 -14.15
N ALA A 100 6.99 14.16 -13.66
CA ALA A 100 6.98 12.79 -14.16
C ALA A 100 5.64 12.10 -13.84
N PHE A 101 5.10 12.31 -12.64
CA PHE A 101 3.78 11.80 -12.27
C PHE A 101 2.67 12.40 -13.12
N VAL A 102 2.65 13.72 -13.31
CA VAL A 102 1.66 14.42 -14.15
C VAL A 102 1.70 13.90 -15.58
N GLY A 103 2.89 13.77 -16.16
CA GLY A 103 3.06 13.36 -17.56
C GLY A 103 2.66 11.91 -17.86
N SER A 104 2.80 10.99 -16.89
CA SER A 104 2.61 9.55 -17.14
C SER A 104 1.33 8.96 -16.57
N THR A 105 0.88 9.46 -15.43
CA THR A 105 -0.11 8.73 -14.60
C THR A 105 -1.39 9.52 -14.40
N ILE A 106 -1.27 10.83 -14.22
CA ILE A 106 -2.41 11.64 -13.77
C ILE A 106 -3.51 11.73 -14.83
N VAL A 107 -3.16 11.78 -16.10
CA VAL A 107 -4.12 11.83 -17.23
C VAL A 107 -5.02 10.59 -17.23
N ARG A 108 -4.46 9.43 -16.88
CA ARG A 108 -5.25 8.18 -16.77
C ARG A 108 -6.26 8.25 -15.63
N PHE A 109 -5.87 8.86 -14.51
CA PHE A 109 -6.73 8.99 -13.34
C PHE A 109 -7.79 10.07 -13.53
N GLU A 110 -7.47 11.17 -14.20
CA GLU A 110 -8.42 12.21 -14.59
C GLU A 110 -9.58 11.60 -15.40
N GLN A 111 -9.26 10.85 -16.44
CA GLN A 111 -10.26 10.18 -17.28
C GLN A 111 -11.08 9.15 -16.51
N ARG A 112 -10.44 8.39 -15.62
CA ARG A 112 -11.10 7.30 -14.88
C ARG A 112 -12.01 7.81 -13.76
N PHE A 113 -11.63 8.88 -13.07
CA PHE A 113 -12.32 9.35 -11.86
C PHE A 113 -13.01 10.70 -12.02
N GLY A 114 -12.91 11.35 -13.18
CA GLY A 114 -13.55 12.62 -13.48
C GLY A 114 -13.10 13.77 -12.58
N ARG A 115 -11.83 13.74 -12.13
CA ARG A 115 -11.23 14.79 -11.30
C ARG A 115 -10.21 15.57 -12.12
N SER A 116 -10.09 16.86 -11.87
CA SER A 116 -9.11 17.68 -12.57
C SER A 116 -7.66 17.33 -12.20
N VAL A 117 -6.73 17.58 -13.11
CA VAL A 117 -5.29 17.44 -12.85
C VAL A 117 -4.87 18.25 -11.61
N GLU A 118 -5.42 19.45 -11.45
CA GLU A 118 -5.15 20.33 -10.32
C GLU A 118 -5.57 19.71 -9.00
N ASP A 119 -6.79 19.18 -8.90
CA ASP A 119 -7.28 18.48 -7.69
C ASP A 119 -6.42 17.26 -7.32
N LEU A 120 -5.89 16.55 -8.32
CA LEU A 120 -5.07 15.35 -8.12
C LEU A 120 -3.63 15.69 -7.75
N THR A 121 -3.09 16.83 -8.19
CA THR A 121 -1.71 17.27 -7.90
C THR A 121 -1.60 18.12 -6.65
N TYR A 122 -2.68 18.78 -6.24
CA TYR A 122 -2.67 19.66 -5.07
C TYR A 122 -2.05 19.03 -3.82
N PRO A 123 -2.39 17.78 -3.42
CA PRO A 123 -1.79 17.18 -2.24
C PRO A 123 -0.27 16.97 -2.38
N LEU A 124 0.23 16.70 -3.60
CA LEU A 124 1.67 16.53 -3.85
C LEU A 124 2.43 17.84 -3.69
N LEU A 125 1.83 18.96 -4.11
CA LEU A 125 2.38 20.30 -3.90
C LEU A 125 2.40 20.70 -2.40
N HIS A 126 1.63 20.00 -1.57
CA HIS A 126 1.50 20.23 -0.13
C HIS A 126 2.12 19.12 0.72
N GLY A 127 3.12 18.42 0.18
CA GLY A 127 3.96 17.49 0.92
C GLY A 127 3.52 16.02 0.90
N ALA A 128 2.46 15.66 0.16
CA ALA A 128 2.18 14.25 -0.09
C ALA A 128 3.23 13.65 -1.03
N THR A 129 3.47 12.35 -0.91
CA THR A 129 4.39 11.57 -1.75
C THR A 129 3.65 10.49 -2.53
N LEU A 130 4.26 9.94 -3.58
CA LEU A 130 3.68 8.92 -4.45
C LEU A 130 3.65 7.53 -3.80
N HIS A 131 3.02 7.45 -2.67
CA HIS A 131 2.82 6.26 -1.84
C HIS A 131 1.42 5.66 -2.09
N HIS A 132 1.19 4.39 -1.75
CA HIS A 132 -0.12 3.77 -1.88
C HIS A 132 -1.22 4.54 -1.14
N ASN A 133 -0.96 5.02 0.07
CA ASN A 133 -1.94 5.80 0.83
C ASN A 133 -2.29 7.14 0.15
N PHE A 134 -1.39 7.73 -0.66
CA PHE A 134 -1.73 8.85 -1.52
C PHE A 134 -2.77 8.44 -2.58
N HIS A 135 -2.57 7.29 -3.24
CA HIS A 135 -3.56 6.78 -4.18
C HIS A 135 -4.94 6.59 -3.52
N VAL A 136 -4.96 6.03 -2.30
CA VAL A 136 -6.20 5.79 -1.55
C VAL A 136 -6.91 7.08 -1.15
N PHE A 137 -6.19 8.06 -0.61
CA PHE A 137 -6.81 9.27 -0.04
C PHE A 137 -7.01 10.38 -1.05
N ALA A 138 -6.13 10.50 -2.05
CA ALA A 138 -6.12 11.61 -2.99
C ALA A 138 -6.66 11.24 -4.38
N ILE A 139 -6.32 10.06 -4.90
CA ILE A 139 -6.69 9.66 -6.27
C ILE A 139 -8.09 9.04 -6.31
N TYR A 140 -8.38 8.08 -5.45
CA TYR A 140 -9.72 7.50 -5.37
C TYR A 140 -10.76 8.54 -4.94
N PRO A 141 -12.01 8.44 -5.45
CA PRO A 141 -13.05 9.44 -5.18
C PRO A 141 -13.65 9.34 -3.77
N TRP A 142 -13.26 8.35 -2.97
CA TRP A 142 -13.94 8.00 -1.73
C TRP A 142 -13.94 9.10 -0.69
N LEU A 143 -12.85 9.86 -0.55
CA LEU A 143 -12.81 11.00 0.37
C LEU A 143 -13.80 12.11 -0.06
N GLY A 144 -13.88 12.39 -1.36
CA GLY A 144 -14.86 13.31 -1.90
C GLY A 144 -16.31 12.84 -1.70
N VAL A 145 -16.56 11.53 -1.90
CA VAL A 145 -17.88 10.93 -1.64
C VAL A 145 -18.23 11.01 -0.16
N LEU A 146 -17.28 10.73 0.73
CA LEU A 146 -17.45 10.81 2.19
C LEU A 146 -17.83 12.24 2.62
N ARG A 147 -17.14 13.25 2.10
CA ARG A 147 -17.44 14.68 2.39
C ARG A 147 -18.81 15.12 1.89
N ASN A 148 -19.25 14.60 0.75
CA ASN A 148 -20.51 15.00 0.13
C ASN A 148 -21.73 14.22 0.63
N LYS A 149 -21.58 12.95 0.99
CA LYS A 149 -22.70 12.05 1.28
C LYS A 149 -22.80 11.60 2.73
N HIS A 150 -21.76 11.82 3.55
CA HIS A 150 -21.69 11.44 4.97
C HIS A 150 -22.14 9.98 5.25
N THR A 151 -21.77 9.05 4.37
CA THR A 151 -22.08 7.62 4.49
C THR A 151 -20.87 6.84 5.03
N GLU A 152 -21.09 5.78 5.81
CA GLU A 152 -20.02 5.00 6.41
C GLU A 152 -19.21 4.15 5.40
N GLY A 153 -19.83 3.75 4.29
CA GLY A 153 -19.20 2.88 3.30
C GLY A 153 -17.85 3.39 2.76
N PRO A 154 -17.75 4.66 2.30
CA PRO A 154 -16.48 5.22 1.85
C PRO A 154 -15.39 5.22 2.91
N LEU A 155 -15.71 5.49 4.18
CA LEU A 155 -14.74 5.46 5.27
C LEU A 155 -14.20 4.04 5.49
N GLN A 156 -15.05 3.02 5.42
CA GLN A 156 -14.64 1.63 5.52
C GLN A 156 -13.71 1.22 4.36
N ILE A 157 -14.00 1.65 3.13
CA ILE A 157 -13.13 1.39 1.98
C ILE A 157 -11.77 2.07 2.16
N LEU A 158 -11.74 3.34 2.56
CA LEU A 158 -10.50 4.06 2.85
C LEU A 158 -9.69 3.35 3.95
N GLU A 159 -10.35 2.93 5.03
CA GLU A 159 -9.73 2.21 6.14
C GLU A 159 -9.12 0.88 5.70
N GLN A 160 -9.83 0.08 4.93
CA GLN A 160 -9.35 -1.23 4.49
C GLN A 160 -8.26 -1.13 3.44
N CYS A 161 -8.37 -0.17 2.52
CA CYS A 161 -7.45 -0.03 1.39
C CYS A 161 -6.13 0.68 1.74
N ARG A 162 -6.10 1.55 2.76
CA ARG A 162 -4.83 2.16 3.17
C ARG A 162 -3.89 1.13 3.79
N ILE A 163 -2.60 1.30 3.60
CA ILE A 163 -1.62 0.55 4.37
C ILE A 163 -1.63 1.09 5.79
N ARG A 164 -1.91 0.19 6.73
CA ARG A 164 -1.96 0.44 8.16
C ARG A 164 -0.78 -0.22 8.85
N TRP A 165 -0.53 0.18 10.07
CA TRP A 165 0.39 -0.49 10.98
C TRP A 165 -0.31 -0.82 12.29
N GLY A 166 0.19 -1.85 12.95
CA GLY A 166 -0.29 -2.22 14.27
C GLY A 166 0.71 -3.09 15.00
N ARG A 167 0.50 -3.23 16.30
CA ARG A 167 1.36 -4.02 17.17
C ARG A 167 0.72 -5.37 17.46
N VAL A 168 1.48 -6.44 17.29
CA VAL A 168 1.03 -7.82 17.58
C VAL A 168 0.77 -7.99 19.06
N MET A 169 -0.44 -8.37 19.44
CA MET A 169 -0.89 -8.59 20.81
C MET A 169 -0.95 -10.07 21.18
N SER A 170 -1.34 -10.92 20.22
CA SER A 170 -1.31 -12.37 20.37
C SER A 170 -1.25 -13.05 19.00
N ILE A 171 -0.77 -14.29 18.97
CA ILE A 171 -0.60 -15.09 17.75
C ILE A 171 -1.32 -16.42 17.95
N SER A 172 -2.15 -16.81 16.99
CA SER A 172 -2.77 -18.12 16.88
C SER A 172 -2.41 -18.79 15.55
N SER A 173 -2.89 -20.00 15.31
CA SER A 173 -2.57 -20.78 14.11
C SER A 173 -3.09 -20.14 12.81
N ASP A 174 -4.20 -19.40 12.86
CA ASP A 174 -4.94 -18.89 11.70
C ASP A 174 -5.06 -17.37 11.67
N ALA A 175 -4.73 -16.70 12.76
CA ALA A 175 -4.87 -15.25 12.88
C ALA A 175 -3.95 -14.67 13.95
N ILE A 176 -3.77 -13.36 13.89
CA ILE A 176 -3.15 -12.58 14.96
C ILE A 176 -4.14 -11.54 15.48
N MET A 177 -4.02 -11.18 16.75
CA MET A 177 -4.66 -9.99 17.29
C MET A 177 -3.69 -8.84 17.24
N VAL A 178 -4.11 -7.72 16.67
CA VAL A 178 -3.26 -6.55 16.45
C VAL A 178 -3.93 -5.32 17.04
N ALA A 179 -3.19 -4.53 17.78
CA ALA A 179 -3.60 -3.21 18.24
C ALA A 179 -3.23 -2.18 17.15
N SER A 180 -4.23 -1.50 16.59
CA SER A 180 -4.06 -0.53 15.50
C SER A 180 -5.01 0.66 15.65
N GLN A 181 -4.67 1.79 15.01
CA GLN A 181 -5.52 2.98 14.96
C GLN A 181 -6.37 2.97 13.68
N PHE A 182 -7.68 3.23 13.85
CA PHE A 182 -8.63 3.30 12.74
C PHE A 182 -8.84 4.74 12.29
N LEU A 183 -9.22 4.92 11.02
CA LEU A 183 -9.63 6.22 10.51
C LEU A 183 -10.91 6.69 11.21
N VAL A 184 -10.92 7.96 11.56
CA VAL A 184 -12.10 8.71 11.97
C VAL A 184 -12.29 9.92 11.06
N PHE A 185 -13.55 10.30 10.86
CA PHE A 185 -13.94 11.41 10.02
C PHE A 185 -14.86 12.34 10.79
N ASP A 186 -14.51 13.62 10.91
CA ASP A 186 -15.26 14.61 11.68
C ASP A 186 -16.31 15.38 10.85
N GLY A 187 -16.55 14.97 9.61
CA GLY A 187 -17.40 15.65 8.62
C GLY A 187 -16.59 16.38 7.55
N TRP A 188 -15.29 16.57 7.78
CA TRP A 188 -14.39 17.22 6.84
C TRP A 188 -13.00 16.58 6.77
N ARG A 189 -12.38 16.27 7.91
CA ARG A 189 -11.02 15.78 8.03
C ARG A 189 -10.96 14.31 8.37
N LEU A 190 -9.99 13.64 7.78
CA LEU A 190 -9.55 12.31 8.20
C LEU A 190 -8.50 12.45 9.30
N SER A 191 -8.58 11.62 10.32
CA SER A 191 -7.55 11.47 11.35
C SER A 191 -7.46 10.03 11.82
N LEU A 192 -6.42 9.69 12.56
CA LEU A 192 -6.32 8.41 13.26
C LEU A 192 -6.99 8.56 14.63
N GLY A 193 -7.93 7.67 14.92
CA GLY A 193 -8.62 7.59 16.19
C GLY A 193 -7.84 6.81 17.25
N GLU A 194 -8.55 6.38 18.29
CA GLU A 194 -7.99 5.56 19.35
C GLU A 194 -7.58 4.17 18.84
N GLU A 195 -6.58 3.59 19.51
CA GLU A 195 -6.11 2.23 19.25
C GLU A 195 -7.20 1.22 19.64
N ARG A 196 -7.44 0.23 18.79
CA ARG A 196 -8.36 -0.88 19.00
C ARG A 196 -7.68 -2.18 18.65
N ILE A 197 -8.10 -3.26 19.30
CA ILE A 197 -7.63 -4.61 18.97
C ILE A 197 -8.55 -5.22 17.92
N GLU A 198 -7.92 -5.69 16.83
CA GLU A 198 -8.63 -6.37 15.73
C GLU A 198 -8.02 -7.73 15.43
N LYS A 199 -8.84 -8.63 14.85
CA LYS A 199 -8.38 -9.90 14.30
C LYS A 199 -7.87 -9.68 12.88
N VAL A 200 -6.64 -10.12 12.60
CA VAL A 200 -5.97 -9.99 11.31
C VAL A 200 -5.65 -11.37 10.76
N HIS A 201 -5.96 -11.59 9.49
CA HIS A 201 -5.68 -12.85 8.82
C HIS A 201 -4.19 -12.97 8.47
N ILE A 202 -3.67 -14.18 8.61
CA ILE A 202 -2.33 -14.54 8.19
C ILE A 202 -2.40 -14.96 6.71
N PRO A 203 -1.50 -14.46 5.82
CA PRO A 203 -1.51 -14.85 4.42
C PRO A 203 -1.35 -16.36 4.24
N PRO A 204 -1.98 -16.94 3.21
CA PRO A 204 -1.78 -18.34 2.86
C PRO A 204 -0.29 -18.67 2.71
N GLY A 205 0.11 -19.84 3.21
CA GLY A 205 1.50 -20.29 3.18
C GLY A 205 2.40 -19.74 4.27
N SER A 206 1.88 -18.89 5.13
CA SER A 206 2.53 -18.57 6.39
C SER A 206 2.22 -19.70 7.40
N THR A 207 3.21 -20.19 8.11
CA THR A 207 3.04 -21.25 9.10
C THR A 207 3.65 -20.84 10.44
N GLU A 208 2.97 -21.16 11.54
CA GLU A 208 3.49 -20.99 12.91
C GLU A 208 4.06 -19.60 13.23
N GLY A 209 3.39 -18.53 12.75
CA GLY A 209 3.84 -17.15 12.96
C GLY A 209 5.03 -16.73 12.09
N ARG A 210 5.33 -17.45 11.00
CA ARG A 210 6.33 -17.04 10.00
C ARG A 210 5.63 -16.45 8.78
N LEU A 211 6.08 -15.27 8.37
CA LEU A 211 5.68 -14.64 7.12
C LEU A 211 6.54 -15.15 5.98
N GLY A 212 5.98 -16.00 5.14
CA GLY A 212 6.71 -16.59 4.02
C GLY A 212 7.94 -17.37 4.49
N SER A 213 9.09 -17.21 3.81
CA SER A 213 10.32 -17.94 4.09
C SER A 213 11.19 -17.34 5.22
N GLY A 214 10.77 -16.21 5.84
CA GLY A 214 11.73 -15.42 6.61
C GLY A 214 11.38 -15.20 8.07
N ASP A 215 10.56 -14.21 8.33
CA ASP A 215 10.49 -13.61 9.66
C ASP A 215 9.49 -14.33 10.57
N ARG A 216 9.97 -14.72 11.74
CA ARG A 216 9.10 -15.16 12.82
C ARG A 216 8.49 -13.95 13.49
N LEU A 217 7.15 -13.95 13.60
CA LEU A 217 6.42 -12.96 14.37
C LEU A 217 6.46 -13.27 15.85
N GLU A 218 6.61 -12.23 16.66
CA GLU A 218 6.53 -12.29 18.10
C GLU A 218 5.52 -11.26 18.61
N VAL A 219 5.01 -11.49 19.81
CA VAL A 219 4.16 -10.50 20.50
C VAL A 219 5.00 -9.25 20.76
N GLY A 220 4.45 -8.09 20.38
CA GLY A 220 5.14 -6.82 20.45
C GLY A 220 5.69 -6.31 19.12
N ASP A 221 5.82 -7.18 18.11
CA ASP A 221 6.27 -6.78 16.77
C ASP A 221 5.30 -5.79 16.12
N TRP A 222 5.86 -4.85 15.36
CA TRP A 222 5.08 -4.00 14.46
C TRP A 222 4.91 -4.67 13.10
N VAL A 223 3.71 -4.54 12.54
CA VAL A 223 3.34 -5.17 11.27
C VAL A 223 2.55 -4.21 10.39
N THR A 224 2.59 -4.44 9.07
CA THR A 224 1.68 -3.78 8.13
C THR A 224 0.45 -4.62 7.87
N LEU A 225 -0.67 -3.92 7.64
CA LEU A 225 -1.99 -4.48 7.39
C LEU A 225 -2.58 -3.89 6.11
N HIS A 226 -3.20 -4.72 5.29
CA HIS A 226 -3.96 -4.32 4.13
C HIS A 226 -5.20 -5.20 3.97
N TRP A 227 -6.40 -4.61 3.93
CA TRP A 227 -7.69 -5.32 3.85
C TRP A 227 -7.88 -6.40 4.93
N GLY A 228 -7.41 -6.15 6.15
CA GLY A 228 -7.52 -7.10 7.26
C GLY A 228 -6.53 -8.28 7.20
N TRP A 229 -5.53 -8.21 6.33
CA TRP A 229 -4.46 -9.20 6.20
C TRP A 229 -3.12 -8.63 6.63
N LEU A 230 -2.31 -9.48 7.24
CA LEU A 230 -0.92 -9.23 7.57
C LEU A 230 -0.07 -9.24 6.29
N CYS A 231 0.73 -8.18 6.05
CA CYS A 231 1.57 -8.11 4.86
C CYS A 231 3.06 -8.32 5.18
N GLU A 232 3.60 -7.61 6.16
CA GLU A 232 5.00 -7.80 6.57
C GLU A 232 5.24 -7.35 8.03
N LYS A 233 6.35 -7.80 8.60
CA LYS A 233 6.92 -7.27 9.84
C LYS A 233 7.70 -6.00 9.53
N LEU A 234 7.57 -4.99 10.37
CA LEU A 234 8.25 -3.71 10.23
C LEU A 234 9.43 -3.59 11.18
N GLU A 235 10.53 -3.14 10.65
CA GLU A 235 11.62 -2.58 11.43
C GLU A 235 11.27 -1.14 11.87
N ASP A 236 11.91 -0.63 12.93
CA ASP A 236 11.61 0.70 13.50
C ASP A 236 11.69 1.84 12.46
N HIS A 237 12.68 1.79 11.57
CA HIS A 237 12.83 2.82 10.53
C HIS A 237 11.70 2.77 9.49
N SER A 238 11.25 1.58 9.12
CA SER A 238 10.13 1.37 8.18
C SER A 238 8.80 1.80 8.80
N LEU A 239 8.60 1.50 10.09
CA LEU A 239 7.44 1.97 10.84
C LEU A 239 7.39 3.51 10.85
N LEU A 240 8.50 4.16 11.20
CA LEU A 240 8.58 5.62 11.21
C LEU A 240 8.33 6.22 9.81
N GLY A 241 8.88 5.60 8.76
CA GLY A 241 8.66 5.97 7.37
C GLY A 241 7.17 5.94 7.01
N LEU A 242 6.49 4.82 7.28
CA LEU A 242 5.05 4.65 7.00
C LEU A 242 4.19 5.65 7.79
N GLN A 243 4.51 5.87 9.07
CA GLN A 243 3.80 6.84 9.91
C GLN A 243 3.96 8.26 9.38
N THR A 244 5.18 8.68 9.10
CA THR A 244 5.50 10.03 8.61
C THR A 244 4.85 10.28 7.23
N THR A 245 4.99 9.33 6.31
CA THR A 245 4.41 9.41 4.97
C THR A 245 2.87 9.50 5.04
N THR A 246 2.24 8.65 5.85
CA THR A 246 0.78 8.67 6.01
C THR A 246 0.30 9.99 6.63
N ALA A 247 0.99 10.49 7.66
CA ALA A 247 0.64 11.76 8.30
C ALA A 247 0.76 12.95 7.32
N SER A 248 1.81 12.99 6.51
CA SER A 248 2.00 14.01 5.48
C SER A 248 0.88 13.99 4.43
N ILE A 249 0.54 12.81 3.91
CA ILE A 249 -0.55 12.63 2.95
C ILE A 249 -1.89 13.05 3.57
N MET A 250 -2.19 12.63 4.80
CA MET A 250 -3.42 13.01 5.49
C MET A 250 -3.50 14.52 5.71
N SER A 251 -2.40 15.16 6.09
CA SER A 251 -2.33 16.63 6.22
C SER A 251 -2.65 17.32 4.91
N ALA A 252 -2.05 16.87 3.81
CA ALA A 252 -2.24 17.44 2.48
C ALA A 252 -3.70 17.31 1.97
N VAL A 253 -4.33 16.12 2.13
CA VAL A 253 -5.71 15.91 1.68
C VAL A 253 -6.75 16.59 2.58
N ASN A 254 -6.40 16.88 3.84
CA ASN A 254 -7.24 17.62 4.78
C ASN A 254 -7.21 19.14 4.55
N SER A 255 -6.30 19.63 3.72
CA SER A 255 -6.14 21.05 3.38
C SER A 255 -6.44 21.26 1.89
N PRO A 256 -7.70 21.13 1.46
CA PRO A 256 -8.04 21.30 0.06
C PRO A 256 -7.83 22.77 -0.37
N PRO A 257 -7.65 23.01 -1.69
CA PRO A 257 -7.54 24.36 -2.23
C PRO A 257 -8.74 25.20 -1.82
N GLU A 258 -8.47 26.44 -1.41
CA GLU A 258 -9.54 27.43 -1.24
C GLU A 258 -10.22 27.62 -2.61
N ARG A 259 -11.45 27.14 -2.75
CA ARG A 259 -12.24 27.41 -3.95
C ARG A 259 -12.65 28.88 -3.91
N SER A 260 -11.99 29.69 -4.74
CA SER A 260 -12.39 31.07 -5.03
C SER A 260 -13.73 31.13 -5.77
#